data_3e174b76f870877af86e6e92bf514127
#
_entry.id   3e174b76f870877af86e6e92bf514127
#
_cell.length_a   1.000
_cell.length_b   1.000
_cell.length_c   1.000
_cell.angle_alpha   90.00
_cell.angle_beta   90.00
_cell.angle_gamma   90.00
#
_symmetry.space_group_name_H-M   'P 1'
#
loop_
_entity.id
_entity.type
_entity.pdbx_description
1 polymer ?
#
loop_
_entity_poly.entity_id
_entity_poly.type
_entity_poly.pdbx_seq_one_letter_code
_entity_poly.pdbx_strand_id
1 'polypeptide(L)'
;MTENNMLPSALLKEMHSLKESMDRIAGFILELKQDYAVLEEKIELNSSDVLRLLGISRASLARWRDSKVIPYRYVSCNHVVYPFKGLYIAIKTGRASFNGFRRVEALQRLNAYKDGILKGYMGDSQILFEEL
;
A
#
# COMPACT_ATOMS: atom_id res chain seq x y z
N MET A 1 23.81 32.45 37.85
CA MET A 1 23.93 31.11 38.39
C MET A 1 24.14 30.09 37.30
N THR A 2 25.32 29.58 37.29
CA THR A 2 25.74 28.64 36.26
C THR A 2 25.02 27.30 36.35
N GLU A 3 24.59 26.93 37.52
CA GLU A 3 23.90 25.66 37.75
C GLU A 3 22.58 25.55 37.06
N ASN A 4 21.87 26.66 36.88
CA ASN A 4 20.59 26.67 36.23
C ASN A 4 20.69 26.61 34.70
N ASN A 5 21.88 26.92 34.19
CA ASN A 5 22.12 26.90 32.75
C ASN A 5 22.78 25.62 32.27
N MET A 6 23.21 24.77 33.19
CA MET A 6 23.81 23.48 32.88
C MET A 6 22.84 22.38 33.23
N LEU A 7 22.48 21.60 32.21
CA LEU A 7 21.67 20.40 32.43
C LEU A 7 22.50 19.40 33.23
N PRO A 8 21.90 18.73 34.22
CA PRO A 8 22.59 17.66 34.92
C PRO A 8 23.04 16.57 33.93
N SER A 9 24.20 15.98 34.23
CA SER A 9 24.74 14.91 33.41
C SER A 9 23.75 13.76 33.21
N ALA A 10 22.98 13.43 34.25
CA ALA A 10 21.96 12.40 34.18
C ALA A 10 20.86 12.76 33.18
N LEU A 11 20.44 14.03 33.17
CA LEU A 11 19.43 14.51 32.25
C LEU A 11 19.91 14.48 30.79
N LEU A 12 21.16 14.87 30.56
CA LEU A 12 21.78 14.81 29.23
C LEU A 12 21.85 13.37 28.73
N LYS A 13 22.20 12.43 29.60
CA LYS A 13 22.22 11.00 29.24
C LYS A 13 20.83 10.48 28.90
N GLU A 14 19.83 10.89 29.66
CA GLU A 14 18.45 10.49 29.38
C GLU A 14 17.96 11.07 28.05
N MET A 15 18.29 12.33 27.75
CA MET A 15 17.96 12.97 26.50
C MET A 15 18.63 12.26 25.32
N HIS A 16 19.89 11.89 25.48
CA HIS A 16 20.62 11.17 24.45
C HIS A 16 20.03 9.77 24.22
N SER A 17 19.71 9.07 25.30
CA SER A 17 19.08 7.75 25.23
C SER A 17 17.71 7.82 24.54
N LEU A 18 16.92 8.86 24.86
CA LEU A 18 15.62 9.07 24.22
C LEU A 18 15.77 9.34 22.73
N LYS A 19 16.75 10.17 22.35
CA LYS A 19 17.03 10.44 20.94
C LYS A 19 17.40 9.18 20.19
N GLU A 20 18.27 8.35 20.77
CA GLU A 20 18.64 7.06 20.15
C GLU A 20 17.43 6.14 19.98
N SER A 21 16.55 6.11 20.97
CA SER A 21 15.31 5.32 20.89
C SER A 21 14.40 5.83 19.79
N MET A 22 14.27 7.15 19.66
CA MET A 22 13.47 7.77 18.61
C MET A 22 14.04 7.47 17.22
N ASP A 23 15.36 7.53 17.08
CA ASP A 23 16.02 7.23 15.81
C ASP A 23 15.82 5.77 15.41
N ARG A 24 15.86 4.85 16.39
CA ARG A 24 15.59 3.43 16.12
C ARG A 24 14.14 3.20 15.70
N ILE A 25 13.19 3.86 16.34
CA ILE A 25 11.78 3.76 15.99
C ILE A 25 11.55 4.32 14.59
N ALA A 26 12.13 5.46 14.28
CA ALA A 26 12.04 6.08 12.95
C ALA A 26 12.61 5.16 11.87
N GLY A 27 13.75 4.52 12.14
CA GLY A 27 14.34 3.55 11.23
C GLY A 27 13.46 2.34 11.00
N PHE A 28 12.85 1.82 12.07
CA PHE A 28 11.92 0.70 11.99
C PHE A 28 10.68 1.05 11.17
N ILE A 29 10.11 2.23 11.38
CA ILE A 29 8.98 2.71 10.59
C ILE A 29 9.34 2.81 9.11
N LEU A 30 10.53 3.31 8.80
CA LEU A 30 10.99 3.42 7.42
C LEU A 30 11.12 2.04 6.77
N GLU A 31 11.67 1.06 7.48
CA GLU A 31 11.75 -0.31 7.01
C GLU A 31 10.37 -0.91 6.75
N LEU A 32 9.42 -0.69 7.65
CA LEU A 32 8.05 -1.14 7.47
C LEU A 32 7.41 -0.54 6.22
N LYS A 33 7.65 0.75 5.97
CA LYS A 33 7.13 1.41 4.78
C LYS A 33 7.73 0.83 3.51
N GLN A 34 9.02 0.51 3.52
CA GLN A 34 9.69 -0.11 2.39
C GLN A 34 9.17 -1.51 2.13
N ASP A 35 8.99 -2.31 3.18
CA ASP A 35 8.42 -3.66 3.08
C ASP A 35 6.99 -3.61 2.54
N TYR A 36 6.20 -2.64 3.01
CA TYR A 36 4.84 -2.42 2.54
C TYR A 36 4.81 -2.09 1.05
N ALA A 37 5.72 -1.21 0.60
CA ALA A 37 5.82 -0.83 -0.80
C ALA A 37 6.18 -2.03 -1.68
N VAL A 38 7.10 -2.89 -1.22
CA VAL A 38 7.47 -4.11 -1.95
C VAL A 38 6.30 -5.06 -2.06
N LEU A 39 5.56 -5.27 -0.97
CA LEU A 39 4.37 -6.11 -0.96
C LEU A 39 3.29 -5.55 -1.87
N GLU A 40 3.07 -4.24 -1.84
CA GLU A 40 2.10 -3.57 -2.69
C GLU A 40 2.40 -3.76 -4.18
N GLU A 41 3.66 -3.72 -4.56
CA GLU A 41 4.08 -3.95 -5.94
C GLU A 41 3.81 -5.37 -6.42
N LYS A 42 3.69 -6.32 -5.52
CA LYS A 42 3.42 -7.72 -5.84
C LYS A 42 1.93 -8.05 -5.95
N ILE A 43 1.06 -7.14 -5.55
CA ILE A 43 -0.37 -7.38 -5.61
C ILE A 43 -0.84 -7.33 -7.06
N GLU A 44 -1.46 -8.41 -7.50
CA GLU A 44 -2.02 -8.54 -8.83
C GLU A 44 -3.49 -8.97 -8.72
N LEU A 45 -4.30 -8.46 -9.62
CA LEU A 45 -5.73 -8.76 -9.69
C LEU A 45 -6.02 -9.58 -10.93
N ASN A 46 -6.90 -10.57 -10.81
CA ASN A 46 -7.42 -11.25 -12.00
C ASN A 46 -8.60 -10.46 -12.60
N SER A 47 -9.05 -10.87 -13.75
CA SER A 47 -10.16 -10.17 -14.44
C SER A 47 -11.43 -10.16 -13.60
N SER A 48 -11.77 -11.25 -12.92
CA SER A 48 -12.94 -11.34 -12.04
C SER A 48 -12.87 -10.32 -10.90
N ASP A 49 -11.72 -10.19 -10.28
CA ASP A 49 -11.51 -9.22 -9.19
C ASP A 49 -11.70 -7.78 -9.69
N VAL A 50 -11.13 -7.47 -10.85
CA VAL A 50 -11.24 -6.12 -11.43
C VAL A 50 -12.70 -5.80 -11.73
N LEU A 51 -13.43 -6.72 -12.36
CA LEU A 51 -14.84 -6.52 -12.68
C LEU A 51 -15.68 -6.31 -11.44
N ARG A 52 -15.42 -7.10 -10.40
CA ARG A 52 -16.15 -7.02 -9.13
C ARG A 52 -15.87 -5.72 -8.39
N LEU A 53 -14.59 -5.35 -8.27
CA LEU A 53 -14.18 -4.18 -7.49
C LEU A 53 -14.55 -2.88 -8.17
N LEU A 54 -14.41 -2.81 -9.49
CA LEU A 54 -14.67 -1.59 -10.24
C LEU A 54 -16.10 -1.48 -10.73
N GLY A 55 -16.83 -2.58 -10.75
CA GLY A 55 -18.21 -2.59 -11.24
C GLY A 55 -18.32 -2.27 -12.73
N ILE A 56 -17.34 -2.69 -13.52
CA ILE A 56 -17.33 -2.47 -14.97
C ILE A 56 -17.68 -3.77 -15.72
N SER A 57 -18.06 -3.63 -16.97
CA SER A 57 -18.36 -4.76 -17.84
C SER A 57 -17.08 -5.37 -18.40
N ARG A 58 -17.17 -6.62 -18.84
CA ARG A 58 -16.05 -7.29 -19.54
C ARG A 58 -15.64 -6.54 -20.79
N ALA A 59 -16.60 -5.95 -21.49
CA ALA A 59 -16.34 -5.16 -22.69
C ALA A 59 -15.52 -3.91 -22.36
N SER A 60 -15.84 -3.23 -21.24
CA SER A 60 -15.09 -2.06 -20.80
C SER A 60 -13.65 -2.43 -20.44
N LEU A 61 -13.46 -3.53 -19.72
CA LEU A 61 -12.13 -4.01 -19.35
C LEU A 61 -11.32 -4.38 -20.59
N ALA A 62 -11.94 -5.06 -21.55
CA ALA A 62 -11.28 -5.41 -22.82
C ALA A 62 -10.85 -4.15 -23.57
N ARG A 63 -11.70 -3.12 -23.63
CA ARG A 63 -11.35 -1.85 -24.26
C ARG A 63 -10.16 -1.19 -23.58
N TRP A 64 -10.11 -1.21 -22.25
CA TRP A 64 -8.97 -0.65 -21.50
C TRP A 64 -7.67 -1.39 -21.83
N ARG A 65 -7.74 -2.72 -21.94
CA ARG A 65 -6.56 -3.51 -22.34
C ARG A 65 -6.12 -3.17 -23.77
N ASP A 66 -7.06 -3.18 -24.70
CA ASP A 66 -6.76 -2.94 -26.11
C ASP A 66 -6.21 -1.53 -26.35
N SER A 67 -6.71 -0.56 -25.58
CA SER A 67 -6.24 0.82 -25.63
C SER A 67 -4.96 1.05 -24.82
N LYS A 68 -4.52 0.04 -24.08
CA LYS A 68 -3.32 0.09 -23.22
C LYS A 68 -3.38 1.21 -22.17
N VAL A 69 -4.56 1.52 -21.67
CA VAL A 69 -4.74 2.51 -20.61
C VAL A 69 -4.46 1.94 -19.23
N ILE A 70 -4.48 0.60 -19.10
CA ILE A 70 -4.13 -0.10 -17.88
C ILE A 70 -3.05 -1.14 -18.18
N PRO A 71 -2.12 -1.37 -17.25
CA PRO A 71 -1.14 -2.44 -17.42
C PRO A 71 -1.78 -3.81 -17.21
N TYR A 72 -1.29 -4.79 -17.92
CA TYR A 72 -1.76 -6.18 -17.77
C TYR A 72 -0.65 -7.14 -18.19
N ARG A 73 -0.79 -8.40 -17.75
CA ARG A 73 0.16 -9.46 -18.08
C ARG A 73 -0.59 -10.77 -18.27
N TYR A 74 -0.23 -11.51 -19.30
CA TYR A 74 -0.77 -12.86 -19.49
C TYR A 74 0.02 -13.86 -18.65
N VAL A 75 -0.69 -14.64 -17.84
CA VAL A 75 -0.12 -15.74 -17.07
C VAL A 75 -0.21 -17.03 -17.86
N SER A 76 -1.30 -17.18 -18.61
CA SER A 76 -1.53 -18.31 -19.53
C SER A 76 -2.40 -17.82 -20.69
N CYS A 77 -2.73 -18.71 -21.64
CA CYS A 77 -3.46 -18.32 -22.85
C CYS A 77 -4.74 -17.53 -22.61
N ASN A 78 -5.46 -17.84 -21.53
CA ASN A 78 -6.74 -17.20 -21.22
C ASN A 78 -6.76 -16.51 -19.85
N HIS A 79 -5.60 -16.38 -19.21
CA HIS A 79 -5.53 -15.81 -17.87
C HIS A 79 -4.69 -14.54 -17.86
N VAL A 80 -5.36 -13.43 -17.57
CA VAL A 80 -4.76 -12.10 -17.52
C VAL A 80 -4.75 -11.60 -16.07
N VAL A 81 -3.65 -11.04 -15.65
CA VAL A 81 -3.54 -10.38 -14.35
C VAL A 81 -3.22 -8.90 -14.54
N TYR A 82 -3.66 -8.11 -13.59
CA TYR A 82 -3.52 -6.66 -13.61
C TYR A 82 -2.75 -6.23 -12.37
N PRO A 83 -1.55 -5.61 -12.54
CA PRO A 83 -0.83 -5.08 -11.40
C PRO A 83 -1.66 -4.03 -10.67
N PHE A 84 -1.83 -4.19 -9.37
CA PHE A 84 -2.65 -3.29 -8.56
C PHE A 84 -2.22 -1.84 -8.70
N LYS A 85 -0.92 -1.59 -8.54
CA LYS A 85 -0.37 -0.24 -8.53
C LYS A 85 -0.62 0.48 -9.86
N GLY A 86 -0.39 -0.19 -10.96
CA GLY A 86 -0.63 0.39 -12.28
C GLY A 86 -2.10 0.66 -12.55
N LEU A 87 -2.96 -0.27 -12.16
CA LEU A 87 -4.41 -0.09 -12.29
C LEU A 87 -4.89 1.11 -11.44
N TYR A 88 -4.44 1.19 -10.20
CA TYR A 88 -4.79 2.28 -9.30
C TYR A 88 -4.38 3.64 -9.86
N ILE A 89 -3.15 3.73 -10.35
CA ILE A 89 -2.64 4.97 -10.95
C ILE A 89 -3.43 5.35 -12.20
N ALA A 90 -3.75 4.38 -13.05
CA ALA A 90 -4.51 4.63 -14.27
C ALA A 90 -5.90 5.21 -13.97
N ILE A 91 -6.56 4.71 -12.92
CA ILE A 91 -7.85 5.24 -12.50
C ILE A 91 -7.70 6.61 -11.85
N LYS A 92 -6.72 6.76 -10.97
CA LYS A 92 -6.49 8.02 -10.25
C LYS A 92 -6.14 9.17 -11.19
N THR A 93 -5.35 8.92 -12.21
CA THR A 93 -4.93 9.93 -13.18
C THR A 93 -5.95 10.17 -14.29
N GLY A 94 -7.01 9.37 -14.36
CA GLY A 94 -8.04 9.51 -15.38
C GLY A 94 -7.72 8.86 -16.71
N ARG A 95 -6.63 8.11 -16.82
CA ARG A 95 -6.33 7.34 -18.04
C ARG A 95 -7.39 6.29 -18.31
N ALA A 96 -7.82 5.59 -17.24
CA ALA A 96 -8.98 4.73 -17.29
C ALA A 96 -10.21 5.59 -17.00
N SER A 97 -11.16 5.59 -17.91
CA SER A 97 -12.26 6.54 -17.91
C SER A 97 -13.38 6.14 -16.93
N PHE A 98 -13.49 6.91 -15.83
CA PHE A 98 -14.63 6.88 -14.91
C PHE A 98 -15.16 8.29 -14.74
N ASN A 99 -16.47 8.43 -14.51
CA ASN A 99 -16.97 9.71 -14.05
C ASN A 99 -16.46 9.97 -12.61
N GLY A 100 -16.38 11.24 -12.19
CA GLY A 100 -15.68 11.61 -10.96
C GLY A 100 -16.15 10.90 -9.70
N PHE A 101 -17.47 10.70 -9.54
CA PHE A 101 -18.04 10.04 -8.38
C PHE A 101 -17.69 8.55 -8.33
N ARG A 102 -17.82 7.88 -9.47
CA ARG A 102 -17.47 6.46 -9.56
C ARG A 102 -15.98 6.22 -9.41
N ARG A 103 -15.16 7.18 -9.81
CA ARG A 103 -13.71 7.11 -9.65
C ARG A 103 -13.34 7.04 -8.18
N VAL A 104 -13.90 7.90 -7.34
CA VAL A 104 -13.63 7.92 -5.90
C VAL A 104 -14.03 6.59 -5.28
N GLU A 105 -15.20 6.08 -5.62
CA GLU A 105 -15.69 4.81 -5.12
C GLU A 105 -14.80 3.64 -5.54
N ALA A 106 -14.36 3.63 -6.80
CA ALA A 106 -13.46 2.60 -7.32
C ALA A 106 -12.13 2.60 -6.58
N LEU A 107 -11.55 3.78 -6.34
CA LEU A 107 -10.30 3.91 -5.61
C LEU A 107 -10.44 3.44 -4.15
N GLN A 108 -11.56 3.75 -3.52
CA GLN A 108 -11.85 3.29 -2.16
C GLN A 108 -11.93 1.77 -2.09
N ARG A 109 -12.61 1.13 -3.05
CA ARG A 109 -12.72 -0.32 -3.11
C ARG A 109 -11.38 -0.99 -3.37
N LEU A 110 -10.56 -0.41 -4.24
CA LEU A 110 -9.22 -0.91 -4.50
C LEU A 110 -8.34 -0.82 -3.26
N ASN A 111 -8.40 0.30 -2.54
CA ASN A 111 -7.65 0.46 -1.29
C ASN A 111 -8.10 -0.52 -0.23
N ALA A 112 -9.40 -0.74 -0.09
CA ALA A 112 -9.92 -1.71 0.87
C ALA A 112 -9.46 -3.13 0.54
N TYR A 113 -9.44 -3.50 -0.73
CA TYR A 113 -8.93 -4.79 -1.18
C TYR A 113 -7.44 -4.95 -0.87
N LYS A 114 -6.66 -3.94 -1.17
CA LYS A 114 -5.22 -3.92 -0.87
C LYS A 114 -4.98 -4.07 0.63
N ASP A 115 -5.68 -3.28 1.44
CA ASP A 115 -5.54 -3.32 2.90
C ASP A 115 -5.90 -4.69 3.46
N GLY A 116 -6.93 -5.32 2.92
CA GLY A 116 -7.31 -6.68 3.28
C GLY A 116 -6.22 -7.70 3.02
N ILE A 117 -5.58 -7.62 1.86
CA ILE A 117 -4.47 -8.51 1.50
C ILE A 117 -3.27 -8.26 2.42
N LEU A 118 -2.91 -7.00 2.63
CA LEU A 118 -1.75 -6.64 3.45
C LEU A 118 -1.97 -7.01 4.91
N LYS A 119 -3.18 -6.87 5.43
CA LYS A 119 -3.53 -7.33 6.78
C LYS A 119 -3.38 -8.84 6.90
N GLY A 120 -3.72 -9.58 5.86
CA GLY A 120 -3.53 -11.02 5.83
C GLY A 120 -2.07 -11.41 6.02
N TYR A 121 -1.16 -10.71 5.38
CA TYR A 121 0.28 -10.93 5.55
C TYR A 121 0.77 -10.51 6.93
N MET A 122 0.28 -9.39 7.46
CA MET A 122 0.69 -8.87 8.76
C MET A 122 -0.01 -9.58 9.92
N GLY A 123 -1.15 -10.19 9.67
CA GLY A 123 -1.90 -10.93 10.68
C GLY A 123 -1.08 -12.06 11.29
N ASP A 124 -0.33 -12.78 10.49
CA ASP A 124 0.56 -13.85 10.96
C ASP A 124 1.63 -13.31 11.89
N SER A 125 2.16 -12.13 11.57
CA SER A 125 3.16 -11.46 12.41
C SER A 125 2.57 -11.00 13.74
N GLN A 126 1.35 -10.51 13.74
CA GLN A 126 0.65 -10.09 14.96
C GLN A 126 0.38 -11.27 15.89
N ILE A 127 -0.01 -12.41 15.33
CA ILE A 127 -0.24 -13.63 16.12
C ILE A 127 1.05 -14.04 16.83
N LEU A 128 2.18 -13.95 16.16
CA LEU A 128 3.47 -14.25 16.76
C LEU A 128 3.80 -13.31 17.93
N PHE A 129 3.45 -12.03 17.80
CA PHE A 129 3.66 -11.05 18.87
C PHE A 129 2.76 -11.30 20.06
N GLU A 130 1.54 -11.71 19.85
CA GLU A 130 0.59 -12.01 20.93
C GLU A 130 0.97 -13.24 21.72
N GLU A 131 1.64 -14.19 21.11
CA GLU A 131 2.14 -15.40 21.78
C GLU A 131 3.39 -15.15 22.62
N LEU A 132 4.06 -14.05 22.41
CA LEU A 132 5.22 -13.66 23.17
C LEU A 132 4.84 -12.93 24.47
#